data_231cec68cd3475c3bf823a7cece8166c
#
_entry.id   231cec68cd3475c3bf823a7cece8166c
#
_cell.length_a   1.000
_cell.length_b   1.000
_cell.length_c   1.000
_cell.angle_alpha   90.00
_cell.angle_beta   90.00
_cell.angle_gamma   90.00
#
_symmetry.space_group_name_H-M   'P 1'
#
loop_
_entity.id
_entity.type
_entity.pdbx_description
1 polymer ?
#
loop_
_entity_poly.entity_id
_entity_poly.type
_entity_poly.pdbx_seq_one_letter_code
_entity_poly.pdbx_strand_id
1 'polypeptide(L)'
;ALSNKQIMFNLTEAQLFRPVAKHVTLNSFLPVLFQKSAVLKRNEAVMVRIGVVGYGYWGPKVVRNINDTDGARVTAVSDLNSDARKRAQRAYPFIGTCSDYRDIVRSPDIDAVAVITPVATHFEIAKSALENGKHVFVEKPFTCTVSQAEELIESAEKRQLKIMVDHTFLFTGAVRKIKEIITQNGTLGELYYFDSTRVNLGQFQHDVNVVWDLAPHDLSIMDYLLMKNPDALIATGQAHFNHDLEDVAYI
;
A
#
# COMPACT_ATOMS: atom_id res chain seq x y z
N ALA A 1 6.43 35.48 -16.07
CA ALA A 1 5.02 35.36 -15.69
C ALA A 1 4.84 33.90 -15.23
N LEU A 2 4.71 33.71 -13.93
CA LEU A 2 4.45 32.38 -13.33
C LEU A 2 3.01 31.99 -13.70
N SER A 3 2.84 30.94 -14.45
CA SER A 3 1.50 30.43 -14.76
C SER A 3 0.98 29.65 -13.55
N ASN A 4 0.11 30.25 -12.75
CA ASN A 4 -0.69 29.53 -11.77
C ASN A 4 -1.64 28.60 -12.54
N LYS A 5 -1.32 27.33 -12.62
CA LYS A 5 -2.30 26.31 -13.04
C LYS A 5 -3.17 25.98 -11.85
N GLN A 6 -4.32 26.61 -11.77
CA GLN A 6 -5.37 26.23 -10.84
C GLN A 6 -6.13 25.06 -11.47
N ILE A 7 -5.91 23.85 -10.96
CA ILE A 7 -6.66 22.67 -11.40
C ILE A 7 -7.85 22.52 -10.46
N MET A 8 -9.02 22.94 -10.91
CA MET A 8 -10.28 22.62 -10.22
C MET A 8 -10.79 21.28 -10.73
N PHE A 9 -10.80 20.29 -9.89
CA PHE A 9 -11.52 19.06 -10.14
C PHE A 9 -12.95 19.20 -9.61
N ASN A 10 -13.92 19.39 -10.51
CA ASN A 10 -15.32 19.20 -10.18
C ASN A 10 -15.61 17.69 -10.19
N LEU A 11 -15.62 17.09 -9.04
CA LEU A 11 -15.99 15.69 -8.87
C LEU A 11 -17.44 15.61 -8.45
N THR A 12 -18.30 15.19 -9.37
CA THR A 12 -19.70 14.88 -9.08
C THR A 12 -19.80 13.66 -8.15
N GLU A 13 -20.73 13.71 -7.23
CA GLU A 13 -20.98 12.93 -6.01
C GLU A 13 -20.78 11.41 -6.00
N ALA A 14 -20.44 10.76 -7.09
CA ALA A 14 -20.49 9.30 -7.15
C ALA A 14 -19.14 8.57 -7.21
N GLN A 15 -18.01 9.26 -7.36
CA GLN A 15 -16.77 8.59 -7.78
C GLN A 15 -15.60 8.67 -6.80
N LEU A 16 -15.65 9.41 -5.72
CA LEU A 16 -14.43 9.70 -4.95
C LEU A 16 -14.12 8.79 -3.79
N PHE A 17 -15.07 8.23 -3.11
CA PHE A 17 -14.79 7.33 -2.00
C PHE A 17 -16.00 6.42 -1.70
N ARG A 18 -16.10 5.30 -2.40
CA ARG A 18 -16.65 4.14 -1.68
C ARG A 18 -15.61 3.81 -0.59
N PRO A 19 -16.02 3.50 0.65
CA PRO A 19 -15.07 3.13 1.68
C PRO A 19 -14.29 1.90 1.20
N VAL A 20 -13.12 2.15 0.64
CA VAL A 20 -12.17 1.12 0.26
C VAL A 20 -11.51 0.69 1.54
N ALA A 21 -11.94 -0.43 2.00
CA ALA A 21 -11.42 -1.19 3.12
C ALA A 21 -12.21 -1.05 4.43
N LYS A 22 -13.00 -2.02 4.71
CA LYS A 22 -13.14 -2.50 6.09
C LYS A 22 -11.71 -2.74 6.58
N HIS A 23 -11.31 -1.97 7.61
CA HIS A 23 -9.98 -1.93 8.18
C HIS A 23 -9.34 -3.32 8.32
N VAL A 24 -8.42 -3.66 7.44
CA VAL A 24 -7.60 -4.86 7.54
C VAL A 24 -6.23 -4.44 8.04
N THR A 25 -5.94 -4.67 9.31
CA THR A 25 -4.60 -4.49 9.87
C THR A 25 -3.69 -5.65 9.44
N LEU A 26 -2.37 -5.49 9.49
CA LEU A 26 -1.43 -6.60 9.24
C LEU A 26 -1.79 -7.80 10.13
N ASN A 27 -2.14 -7.56 11.40
CA ASN A 27 -2.61 -8.59 12.33
C ASN A 27 -4.01 -9.14 11.98
N SER A 28 -4.81 -8.44 11.17
CA SER A 28 -6.10 -8.94 10.66
C SER A 28 -5.99 -9.51 9.24
N PHE A 29 -4.95 -9.12 8.49
CA PHE A 29 -4.65 -9.70 7.18
C PHE A 29 -4.19 -11.16 7.31
N LEU A 30 -3.25 -11.43 8.21
CA LEU A 30 -2.78 -12.80 8.47
C LEU A 30 -3.89 -13.74 8.96
N PRO A 31 -4.70 -13.42 10.00
CA PRO A 31 -5.81 -14.30 10.43
C PRO A 31 -6.86 -14.54 9.33
N VAL A 32 -7.11 -13.57 8.44
CA VAL A 32 -8.05 -13.76 7.32
C VAL A 32 -7.48 -14.67 6.24
N LEU A 33 -6.16 -14.68 6.03
CA LEU A 33 -5.49 -15.68 5.21
C LEU A 33 -5.63 -17.09 5.81
N PHE A 34 -5.64 -17.21 7.15
CA PHE A 34 -5.80 -18.48 7.85
C PHE A 34 -7.24 -19.05 7.82
N GLN A 35 -8.28 -18.22 7.61
CA GLN A 35 -9.67 -18.69 7.61
C GLN A 35 -10.02 -19.66 6.48
N LYS A 36 -9.32 -19.67 5.35
CA LYS A 36 -9.52 -20.67 4.28
C LYS A 36 -8.96 -22.05 4.60
N SER A 37 -8.17 -22.19 5.64
CA SER A 37 -7.53 -23.43 6.09
C SER A 37 -8.33 -24.17 7.18
N ALA A 38 -9.54 -23.75 7.50
CA ALA A 38 -10.34 -24.26 8.62
C ALA A 38 -10.86 -25.72 8.49
N VAL A 39 -10.36 -26.50 7.53
CA VAL A 39 -10.66 -27.94 7.40
C VAL A 39 -9.45 -28.82 7.77
N LEU A 40 -8.30 -28.23 8.08
CA LEU A 40 -7.13 -29.01 8.52
C LEU A 40 -6.88 -28.85 10.02
N LYS A 41 -6.79 -29.99 10.68
CA LYS A 41 -6.57 -30.21 12.11
C LYS A 41 -5.74 -29.15 12.83
N ARG A 42 -6.28 -28.59 13.91
CA ARG A 42 -5.61 -27.74 14.90
C ARG A 42 -4.31 -28.39 15.40
N ASN A 43 -3.15 -28.10 14.80
CA ASN A 43 -1.84 -28.25 15.47
C ASN A 43 -0.62 -27.84 14.62
N GLU A 44 -0.77 -27.40 13.37
CA GLU A 44 0.34 -26.78 12.64
C GLU A 44 -0.03 -25.33 12.31
N ALA A 45 0.75 -24.38 12.80
CA ALA A 45 0.60 -22.98 12.42
C ALA A 45 0.79 -22.86 10.90
N VAL A 46 -0.26 -22.51 10.17
CA VAL A 46 -0.20 -22.36 8.71
C VAL A 46 0.72 -21.18 8.40
N MET A 47 1.86 -21.47 7.79
CA MET A 47 2.84 -20.49 7.36
C MET A 47 2.41 -19.88 6.02
N VAL A 48 2.18 -18.56 5.96
CA VAL A 48 1.90 -17.84 4.70
C VAL A 48 3.21 -17.64 3.94
N ARG A 49 3.29 -18.20 2.75
CA ARG A 49 4.45 -18.11 1.86
C ARG A 49 4.30 -16.91 0.95
N ILE A 50 5.24 -15.97 1.03
CA ILE A 50 5.17 -14.69 0.35
C ILE A 50 6.28 -14.57 -0.69
N GLY A 51 5.90 -14.22 -1.91
CA GLY A 51 6.81 -13.78 -2.96
C GLY A 51 6.89 -12.26 -2.98
N VAL A 52 8.10 -11.72 -3.06
CA VAL A 52 8.33 -10.27 -3.13
C VAL A 52 8.78 -9.88 -4.52
N VAL A 53 8.11 -8.92 -5.13
CA VAL A 53 8.47 -8.33 -6.42
C VAL A 53 9.01 -6.93 -6.20
N GLY A 54 10.29 -6.72 -6.49
CA GLY A 54 11.04 -5.50 -6.21
C GLY A 54 11.89 -5.60 -4.94
N TYR A 55 13.22 -5.44 -5.11
CA TYR A 55 14.18 -5.42 -4.01
C TYR A 55 15.07 -4.17 -4.07
N GLY A 56 14.42 -3.04 -4.36
CA GLY A 56 15.02 -1.71 -4.36
C GLY A 56 15.22 -1.15 -2.95
N TYR A 57 14.86 0.10 -2.72
CA TYR A 57 15.06 0.77 -1.44
C TYR A 57 14.19 0.19 -0.30
N TRP A 58 12.92 -0.10 -0.58
CA TRP A 58 11.97 -0.63 0.41
C TRP A 58 11.99 -2.15 0.52
N GLY A 59 12.31 -2.87 -0.56
CA GLY A 59 12.29 -4.33 -0.61
C GLY A 59 12.99 -5.01 0.56
N PRO A 60 14.24 -4.66 0.93
CA PRO A 60 14.94 -5.25 2.08
C PRO A 60 14.21 -5.06 3.41
N LYS A 61 13.55 -3.90 3.60
CA LYS A 61 12.80 -3.58 4.82
C LYS A 61 11.53 -4.43 4.92
N VAL A 62 10.81 -4.54 3.80
CA VAL A 62 9.58 -5.36 3.72
C VAL A 62 9.91 -6.84 3.93
N VAL A 63 10.94 -7.37 3.27
CA VAL A 63 11.38 -8.77 3.44
C VAL A 63 11.74 -9.05 4.89
N ARG A 64 12.50 -8.17 5.54
CA ARG A 64 12.83 -8.32 6.95
C ARG A 64 11.57 -8.35 7.82
N ASN A 65 10.68 -7.36 7.66
CA ASN A 65 9.49 -7.24 8.49
C ASN A 65 8.54 -8.44 8.31
N ILE A 66 8.41 -8.96 7.10
CA ILE A 66 7.64 -10.18 6.84
C ILE A 66 8.26 -11.38 7.56
N ASN A 67 9.58 -11.56 7.46
CA ASN A 67 10.27 -12.69 8.09
C ASN A 67 10.31 -12.59 9.63
N ASP A 68 10.23 -11.36 10.17
CA ASP A 68 10.13 -11.12 11.61
C ASP A 68 8.68 -11.28 12.15
N THR A 69 7.71 -11.55 11.26
CA THR A 69 6.31 -11.73 11.62
C THR A 69 5.96 -13.21 11.76
N ASP A 70 5.42 -13.59 12.92
CA ASP A 70 4.97 -14.97 13.16
C ASP A 70 3.92 -15.40 12.13
N GLY A 71 4.09 -16.60 11.56
CA GLY A 71 3.15 -17.16 10.60
C GLY A 71 3.31 -16.66 9.16
N ALA A 72 4.34 -15.85 8.87
CA ALA A 72 4.66 -15.41 7.51
C ALA A 72 6.13 -15.67 7.17
N ARG A 73 6.40 -15.91 5.89
CA ARG A 73 7.79 -16.09 5.43
C ARG A 73 7.92 -15.71 3.96
N VAL A 74 8.97 -14.98 3.63
CA VAL A 74 9.37 -14.75 2.25
C VAL A 74 10.07 -15.99 1.71
N THR A 75 9.57 -16.53 0.61
CA THR A 75 10.13 -17.72 -0.06
C THR A 75 10.85 -17.38 -1.35
N ALA A 76 10.48 -16.29 -2.01
CA ALA A 76 11.10 -15.87 -3.26
C ALA A 76 11.12 -14.34 -3.40
N VAL A 77 12.13 -13.83 -4.11
CA VAL A 77 12.28 -12.42 -4.48
C VAL A 77 12.50 -12.31 -5.99
N SER A 78 11.73 -11.49 -6.66
CA SER A 78 11.95 -11.11 -8.05
C SER A 78 12.43 -9.67 -8.15
N ASP A 79 13.46 -9.44 -8.96
CA ASP A 79 13.91 -8.09 -9.33
C ASP A 79 14.62 -8.16 -10.69
N LEU A 80 14.42 -7.16 -11.54
CA LEU A 80 15.11 -7.07 -12.83
C LEU A 80 16.63 -6.88 -12.64
N ASN A 81 17.01 -6.16 -11.58
CA ASN A 81 18.42 -5.89 -11.26
C ASN A 81 19.09 -7.11 -10.62
N SER A 82 20.10 -7.67 -11.29
CA SER A 82 20.87 -8.83 -10.81
C SER A 82 21.57 -8.58 -9.47
N ASP A 83 22.02 -7.36 -9.20
CA ASP A 83 22.69 -7.04 -7.95
C ASP A 83 21.70 -6.94 -6.77
N ALA A 84 20.46 -6.50 -7.04
CA ALA A 84 19.38 -6.57 -6.06
C ALA A 84 19.11 -8.03 -5.68
N ARG A 85 19.00 -8.94 -6.66
CA ARG A 85 18.84 -10.38 -6.42
C ARG A 85 19.98 -10.97 -5.62
N LYS A 86 21.23 -10.64 -5.97
CA LYS A 86 22.42 -11.09 -5.22
C LYS A 86 22.41 -10.58 -3.77
N ARG A 87 21.95 -9.32 -3.52
CA ARG A 87 21.81 -8.80 -2.17
C ARG A 87 20.75 -9.58 -1.38
N ALA A 88 19.59 -9.87 -1.99
CA ALA A 88 18.55 -10.68 -1.36
C ALA A 88 19.06 -12.08 -0.99
N GLN A 89 19.71 -12.76 -1.94
CA GLN A 89 20.28 -14.11 -1.75
C GLN A 89 21.36 -14.14 -0.66
N ARG A 90 22.18 -13.10 -0.57
CA ARG A 90 23.22 -12.97 0.45
C ARG A 90 22.65 -12.75 1.84
N ALA A 91 21.59 -11.90 1.94
CA ALA A 91 20.94 -11.63 3.21
C ALA A 91 20.09 -12.82 3.70
N TYR A 92 19.49 -13.55 2.77
CA TYR A 92 18.59 -14.68 3.04
C TYR A 92 18.91 -15.86 2.11
N PRO A 93 19.89 -16.71 2.43
CA PRO A 93 20.34 -17.80 1.54
C PRO A 93 19.25 -18.82 1.17
N PHE A 94 18.19 -18.90 1.96
CA PHE A 94 17.04 -19.80 1.73
C PHE A 94 15.97 -19.24 0.78
N ILE A 95 16.05 -17.96 0.40
CA ILE A 95 15.08 -17.33 -0.51
C ILE A 95 15.48 -17.62 -1.95
N GLY A 96 14.52 -18.12 -2.76
CA GLY A 96 14.70 -18.21 -4.20
C GLY A 96 14.74 -16.82 -4.85
N THR A 97 15.51 -16.66 -5.94
CA THR A 97 15.52 -15.38 -6.68
C THR A 97 15.30 -15.58 -8.17
N CYS A 98 14.52 -14.72 -8.80
CA CYS A 98 14.26 -14.73 -10.24
C CYS A 98 14.27 -13.30 -10.82
N SER A 99 14.37 -13.19 -12.14
CA SER A 99 14.31 -11.89 -12.83
C SER A 99 12.90 -11.54 -13.31
N ASP A 100 12.06 -12.52 -13.55
CA ASP A 100 10.68 -12.33 -14.02
C ASP A 100 9.71 -12.52 -12.84
N TYR A 101 8.88 -11.51 -12.57
CA TYR A 101 7.85 -11.58 -11.54
C TYR A 101 6.80 -12.66 -11.83
N ARG A 102 6.66 -13.06 -13.11
CA ARG A 102 5.71 -14.10 -13.53
C ARG A 102 6.04 -15.46 -12.90
N ASP A 103 7.31 -15.71 -12.60
CA ASP A 103 7.72 -16.92 -11.88
C ASP A 103 7.17 -16.93 -10.45
N ILE A 104 7.08 -15.74 -9.82
CA ILE A 104 6.50 -15.58 -8.48
C ILE A 104 4.98 -15.80 -8.52
N VAL A 105 4.28 -15.08 -9.39
CA VAL A 105 2.80 -15.10 -9.38
C VAL A 105 2.24 -16.47 -9.81
N ARG A 106 2.95 -17.21 -10.65
CA ARG A 106 2.54 -18.55 -11.12
C ARG A 106 2.94 -19.68 -10.18
N SER A 107 3.83 -19.43 -9.24
CA SER A 107 4.32 -20.49 -8.32
C SER A 107 3.21 -21.03 -7.42
N PRO A 108 2.99 -22.34 -7.36
CA PRO A 108 2.05 -22.94 -6.42
C PRO A 108 2.52 -22.86 -4.95
N ASP A 109 3.81 -22.56 -4.75
CA ASP A 109 4.44 -22.45 -3.43
C ASP A 109 4.36 -21.04 -2.84
N ILE A 110 3.59 -20.15 -3.44
CA ILE A 110 3.37 -18.78 -2.99
C ILE A 110 1.87 -18.57 -2.75
N ASP A 111 1.54 -18.02 -1.59
CA ASP A 111 0.16 -17.74 -1.17
C ASP A 111 -0.19 -16.27 -1.38
N ALA A 112 0.80 -15.38 -1.22
CA ALA A 112 0.64 -13.93 -1.37
C ALA A 112 1.85 -13.30 -2.08
N VAL A 113 1.60 -12.19 -2.77
CA VAL A 113 2.63 -11.41 -3.46
C VAL A 113 2.72 -10.02 -2.87
N ALA A 114 3.94 -9.62 -2.49
CA ALA A 114 4.25 -8.25 -2.09
C ALA A 114 4.86 -7.50 -3.27
N VAL A 115 4.19 -6.44 -3.72
CA VAL A 115 4.58 -5.60 -4.86
C VAL A 115 5.26 -4.34 -4.35
N ILE A 116 6.59 -4.25 -4.53
CA ILE A 116 7.46 -3.19 -4.00
C ILE A 116 8.28 -2.56 -5.15
N THR A 117 7.63 -2.36 -6.25
CA THR A 117 8.17 -1.82 -7.49
C THR A 117 7.78 -0.34 -7.67
N PRO A 118 8.23 0.37 -8.70
CA PRO A 118 7.68 1.68 -9.06
C PRO A 118 6.17 1.61 -9.34
N VAL A 119 5.44 2.67 -8.98
CA VAL A 119 3.97 2.71 -9.02
C VAL A 119 3.38 2.36 -10.39
N ALA A 120 4.04 2.73 -11.47
CA ALA A 120 3.61 2.46 -12.85
C ALA A 120 3.40 0.94 -13.12
N THR A 121 4.05 0.07 -12.34
CA THR A 121 3.96 -1.39 -12.50
C THR A 121 3.06 -2.07 -11.48
N HIS A 122 2.56 -1.34 -10.47
CA HIS A 122 1.75 -1.91 -9.40
C HIS A 122 0.50 -2.60 -9.93
N PHE A 123 -0.24 -1.91 -10.82
CA PHE A 123 -1.49 -2.43 -11.37
C PHE A 123 -1.29 -3.77 -12.10
N GLU A 124 -0.33 -3.82 -13.04
CA GLU A 124 -0.08 -5.02 -13.84
C GLU A 124 0.30 -6.22 -12.98
N ILE A 125 1.24 -6.01 -12.04
CA ILE A 125 1.75 -7.09 -11.19
C ILE A 125 0.67 -7.55 -10.22
N ALA A 126 -0.06 -6.63 -9.57
CA ALA A 126 -1.14 -6.95 -8.65
C ALA A 126 -2.28 -7.70 -9.35
N LYS A 127 -2.68 -7.25 -10.56
CA LYS A 127 -3.69 -7.92 -11.39
C LYS A 127 -3.26 -9.35 -11.72
N SER A 128 -2.03 -9.51 -12.21
CA SER A 128 -1.49 -10.84 -12.50
C SER A 128 -1.46 -11.74 -11.27
N ALA A 129 -1.11 -11.22 -10.08
CA ALA A 129 -1.13 -11.98 -8.84
C ALA A 129 -2.55 -12.44 -8.47
N LEU A 130 -3.55 -11.55 -8.53
CA LEU A 130 -4.95 -11.88 -8.27
C LEU A 130 -5.50 -12.93 -9.27
N GLU A 131 -5.18 -12.77 -10.55
CA GLU A 131 -5.59 -13.72 -11.60
C GLU A 131 -5.01 -15.12 -11.36
N ASN A 132 -3.84 -15.21 -10.75
CA ASN A 132 -3.21 -16.48 -10.34
C ASN A 132 -3.58 -16.94 -8.92
N GLY A 133 -4.62 -16.35 -8.32
CA GLY A 133 -5.16 -16.78 -7.03
C GLY A 133 -4.31 -16.37 -5.82
N LYS A 134 -3.46 -15.34 -5.96
CA LYS A 134 -2.61 -14.86 -4.87
C LYS A 134 -3.24 -13.66 -4.17
N HIS A 135 -3.10 -13.59 -2.85
CA HIS A 135 -3.32 -12.36 -2.10
C HIS A 135 -2.26 -11.32 -2.44
N VAL A 136 -2.57 -10.04 -2.29
CA VAL A 136 -1.66 -8.95 -2.69
C VAL A 136 -1.41 -7.99 -1.52
N PHE A 137 -0.15 -7.75 -1.24
CA PHE A 137 0.33 -6.60 -0.50
C PHE A 137 1.01 -5.66 -1.49
N VAL A 138 0.71 -4.37 -1.47
CA VAL A 138 1.27 -3.43 -2.44
C VAL A 138 1.72 -2.14 -1.76
N GLU A 139 2.88 -1.64 -2.17
CA GLU A 139 3.37 -0.34 -1.72
C GLU A 139 2.46 0.80 -2.17
N LYS A 140 2.48 1.86 -1.36
CA LYS A 140 1.82 3.11 -1.74
C LYS A 140 2.62 3.85 -2.86
N PRO A 141 1.97 4.64 -3.70
CA PRO A 141 0.53 4.70 -3.90
C PRO A 141 -0.01 3.41 -4.54
N PHE A 142 -1.25 3.05 -4.26
CA PHE A 142 -1.81 1.76 -4.67
C PHE A 142 -1.70 1.52 -6.18
N THR A 143 -2.14 2.50 -6.97
CA THR A 143 -2.13 2.48 -8.44
C THR A 143 -1.91 3.87 -8.98
N CYS A 144 -1.72 4.01 -10.29
CA CYS A 144 -1.63 5.32 -10.95
C CYS A 144 -2.97 6.02 -11.13
N THR A 145 -4.08 5.29 -11.16
CA THR A 145 -5.42 5.84 -11.39
C THR A 145 -6.48 5.18 -10.52
N VAL A 146 -7.57 5.89 -10.26
CA VAL A 146 -8.73 5.36 -9.51
C VAL A 146 -9.32 4.14 -10.21
N SER A 147 -9.49 4.19 -11.54
CA SER A 147 -10.04 3.07 -12.31
C SER A 147 -9.23 1.78 -12.16
N GLN A 148 -7.89 1.89 -12.13
CA GLN A 148 -7.02 0.74 -11.86
C GLN A 148 -7.25 0.17 -10.44
N ALA A 149 -7.41 1.04 -9.45
CA ALA A 149 -7.67 0.63 -8.08
C ALA A 149 -9.02 -0.11 -7.98
N GLU A 150 -10.07 0.45 -8.57
CA GLU A 150 -11.41 -0.14 -8.59
C GLU A 150 -11.41 -1.53 -9.27
N GLU A 151 -10.72 -1.67 -10.40
CA GLU A 151 -10.58 -2.95 -11.10
C GLU A 151 -9.90 -4.02 -10.24
N LEU A 152 -8.81 -3.66 -9.54
CA LEU A 152 -8.12 -4.58 -8.64
C LEU A 152 -9.00 -4.99 -7.47
N ILE A 153 -9.74 -4.05 -6.87
CA ILE A 153 -10.63 -4.31 -5.74
C ILE A 153 -11.75 -5.27 -6.19
N GLU A 154 -12.40 -4.96 -7.30
CA GLU A 154 -13.47 -5.82 -7.86
C GLU A 154 -12.94 -7.23 -8.18
N SER A 155 -11.75 -7.32 -8.78
CA SER A 155 -11.10 -8.60 -9.08
C SER A 155 -10.80 -9.40 -7.82
N ALA A 156 -10.31 -8.75 -6.77
CA ALA A 156 -10.02 -9.41 -5.49
C ALA A 156 -11.30 -9.89 -4.81
N GLU A 157 -12.35 -9.08 -4.77
CA GLU A 157 -13.65 -9.44 -4.20
C GLU A 157 -14.27 -10.63 -4.90
N LYS A 158 -14.34 -10.62 -6.24
CA LYS A 158 -14.85 -11.75 -7.06
C LYS A 158 -14.10 -13.06 -6.79
N ARG A 159 -12.80 -12.98 -6.52
CA ARG A 159 -11.94 -14.16 -6.26
C ARG A 159 -11.84 -14.51 -4.78
N GLN A 160 -12.45 -13.72 -3.89
CA GLN A 160 -12.30 -13.84 -2.43
C GLN A 160 -10.84 -13.73 -1.97
N LEU A 161 -10.04 -12.95 -2.66
CA LEU A 161 -8.67 -12.63 -2.33
C LEU A 161 -8.59 -11.32 -1.52
N LYS A 162 -7.45 -11.06 -0.93
CA LYS A 162 -7.21 -9.85 -0.13
C LYS A 162 -6.17 -8.99 -0.81
N ILE A 163 -6.44 -7.68 -0.80
CA ILE A 163 -5.46 -6.65 -1.11
C ILE A 163 -5.22 -5.84 0.16
N MET A 164 -3.96 -5.54 0.42
CA MET A 164 -3.53 -4.62 1.45
C MET A 164 -2.57 -3.62 0.85
N VAL A 165 -2.85 -2.33 1.02
CA VAL A 165 -1.94 -1.25 0.66
C VAL A 165 -1.09 -0.88 1.87
N ASP A 166 0.20 -0.61 1.66
CA ASP A 166 1.15 -0.31 2.74
C ASP A 166 0.99 1.11 3.29
N HIS A 167 -0.11 1.34 3.98
CA HIS A 167 -0.34 2.57 4.75
C HIS A 167 0.29 2.46 6.14
N THR A 168 1.61 2.40 6.20
CA THR A 168 2.41 2.13 7.41
C THR A 168 2.08 3.04 8.59
N PHE A 169 1.74 4.31 8.35
CA PHE A 169 1.47 5.28 9.42
C PHE A 169 0.23 4.94 10.25
N LEU A 170 -0.74 4.21 9.71
CA LEU A 170 -1.92 3.76 10.46
C LEU A 170 -1.55 2.85 11.63
N PHE A 171 -0.40 2.20 11.56
CA PHE A 171 0.07 1.24 12.58
C PHE A 171 1.00 1.88 13.61
N THR A 172 1.32 3.17 13.46
CA THR A 172 2.15 3.88 14.44
C THR A 172 1.41 4.07 15.76
N GLY A 173 2.16 4.00 16.88
CA GLY A 173 1.58 4.19 18.21
C GLY A 173 0.90 5.54 18.38
N ALA A 174 1.44 6.60 17.75
CA ALA A 174 0.86 7.93 17.79
C ALA A 174 -0.54 7.99 17.15
N VAL A 175 -0.69 7.51 15.91
CA VAL A 175 -1.97 7.52 15.20
C VAL A 175 -3.01 6.65 15.92
N ARG A 176 -2.60 5.48 16.41
CA ARG A 176 -3.49 4.61 17.21
C ARG A 176 -3.92 5.28 18.50
N LYS A 177 -3.02 5.98 19.20
CA LYS A 177 -3.36 6.71 20.42
C LYS A 177 -4.30 7.88 20.16
N ILE A 178 -4.09 8.63 19.07
CA ILE A 178 -5.01 9.69 18.65
C ILE A 178 -6.40 9.09 18.39
N LYS A 179 -6.50 7.98 17.65
CA LYS A 179 -7.77 7.30 17.40
C LYS A 179 -8.47 6.88 18.68
N GLU A 180 -7.74 6.29 19.62
CA GLU A 180 -8.25 5.92 20.95
C GLU A 180 -8.85 7.14 21.65
N ILE A 181 -8.11 8.26 21.72
CA ILE A 181 -8.55 9.48 22.41
C ILE A 181 -9.79 10.08 21.75
N ILE A 182 -9.86 10.13 20.41
CA ILE A 182 -11.00 10.66 19.68
C ILE A 182 -12.24 9.79 19.87
N THR A 183 -12.08 8.47 19.98
CA THR A 183 -13.20 7.53 20.13
C THR A 183 -13.67 7.36 21.58
N GLN A 184 -12.85 7.74 22.57
CA GLN A 184 -13.24 7.73 23.97
C GLN A 184 -14.20 8.88 24.27
N ASN A 185 -15.48 8.56 24.49
CA ASN A 185 -16.53 9.54 24.78
C ASN A 185 -16.12 10.49 25.91
N GLY A 186 -16.13 11.78 25.61
CA GLY A 186 -15.94 12.85 26.61
C GLY A 186 -14.50 13.29 26.87
N THR A 187 -13.48 12.68 26.22
CA THR A 187 -12.08 13.08 26.45
C THR A 187 -11.73 14.37 25.71
N LEU A 188 -12.07 14.50 24.42
CA LEU A 188 -11.81 15.70 23.62
C LEU A 188 -13.07 16.42 23.14
N GLY A 189 -14.26 15.81 23.32
CA GLY A 189 -15.48 16.31 22.75
C GLY A 189 -15.55 16.08 21.24
N GLU A 190 -16.23 16.96 20.53
CA GLU A 190 -16.43 16.90 19.08
C GLU A 190 -15.19 17.39 18.33
N LEU A 191 -14.80 16.70 17.28
CA LEU A 191 -13.67 17.09 16.44
C LEU A 191 -14.11 18.14 15.41
N TYR A 192 -13.54 19.34 15.48
CA TYR A 192 -13.88 20.46 14.59
C TYR A 192 -12.92 20.65 13.43
N TYR A 193 -11.68 20.23 13.57
CA TYR A 193 -10.62 20.56 12.63
C TYR A 193 -9.55 19.49 12.58
N PHE A 194 -9.05 19.20 11.38
CA PHE A 194 -7.88 18.37 11.15
C PHE A 194 -6.92 19.12 10.24
N ASP A 195 -5.68 19.25 10.65
CA ASP A 195 -4.59 19.81 9.87
C ASP A 195 -3.40 18.87 9.88
N SER A 196 -2.75 18.71 8.73
CA SER A 196 -1.56 17.90 8.59
C SER A 196 -0.55 18.61 7.71
N THR A 197 0.66 18.73 8.19
CA THR A 197 1.77 19.28 7.43
C THR A 197 2.86 18.23 7.25
N ARG A 198 3.17 17.95 5.99
CA ARG A 198 4.25 17.03 5.64
C ARG A 198 5.28 17.75 4.79
N VAL A 199 6.42 18.03 5.39
CA VAL A 199 7.54 18.70 4.74
C VAL A 199 8.79 17.84 4.89
N ASN A 200 9.46 17.56 3.79
CA ASN A 200 10.70 16.82 3.78
C ASN A 200 11.51 17.18 2.53
N LEU A 201 12.69 17.75 2.73
CA LEU A 201 13.66 17.96 1.67
C LEU A 201 14.38 16.61 1.43
N GLY A 202 13.66 15.66 0.82
CA GLY A 202 14.13 14.30 0.55
C GLY A 202 14.49 14.07 -0.91
N GLN A 203 14.22 12.88 -1.40
CA GLN A 203 14.38 12.54 -2.81
C GLN A 203 13.17 13.04 -3.58
N PHE A 204 13.43 13.85 -4.63
CA PHE A 204 12.40 14.23 -5.58
C PHE A 204 12.09 13.03 -6.47
N GLN A 205 10.81 12.70 -6.58
CA GLN A 205 10.35 11.66 -7.49
C GLN A 205 10.35 12.19 -8.93
N HIS A 206 10.60 11.32 -9.88
CA HIS A 206 10.64 11.67 -11.30
C HIS A 206 9.41 11.18 -12.06
N ASP A 207 8.58 10.36 -11.42
CA ASP A 207 7.45 9.65 -12.02
C ASP A 207 6.09 10.04 -11.41
N VAL A 208 6.08 10.68 -10.23
CA VAL A 208 4.87 11.12 -9.55
C VAL A 208 5.06 12.48 -8.88
N ASN A 209 3.99 13.26 -8.76
CA ASN A 209 4.03 14.53 -8.03
C ASN A 209 3.94 14.33 -6.51
N VAL A 210 4.15 15.39 -5.75
CA VAL A 210 4.16 15.37 -4.29
C VAL A 210 2.84 14.90 -3.68
N VAL A 211 1.71 15.16 -4.32
CA VAL A 211 0.40 14.71 -3.86
C VAL A 211 0.34 13.18 -3.94
N TRP A 212 0.75 12.59 -5.06
CA TRP A 212 0.75 11.14 -5.25
C TRP A 212 1.79 10.42 -4.38
N ASP A 213 2.94 11.06 -4.14
CA ASP A 213 3.99 10.46 -3.30
C ASP A 213 3.69 10.56 -1.80
N LEU A 214 3.29 11.73 -1.31
CA LEU A 214 3.22 12.00 0.14
C LEU A 214 1.81 12.04 0.70
N ALA A 215 0.82 12.60 -0.02
CA ALA A 215 -0.53 12.76 0.51
C ALA A 215 -1.26 11.44 0.84
N PRO A 216 -0.99 10.28 0.21
CA PRO A 216 -1.62 9.02 0.62
C PRO A 216 -1.42 8.68 2.09
N HIS A 217 -0.30 9.08 2.68
CA HIS A 217 -0.05 8.90 4.12
C HIS A 217 -1.00 9.72 4.99
N ASP A 218 -1.13 11.02 4.67
CA ASP A 218 -1.95 11.94 5.47
C ASP A 218 -3.43 11.73 5.22
N LEU A 219 -3.81 11.45 3.98
CA LEU A 219 -5.19 11.10 3.62
C LEU A 219 -5.64 9.79 4.28
N SER A 220 -4.77 8.78 4.34
CA SER A 220 -5.09 7.53 5.02
C SER A 220 -5.23 7.71 6.54
N ILE A 221 -4.40 8.58 7.17
CA ILE A 221 -4.53 8.94 8.58
C ILE A 221 -5.84 9.68 8.80
N MET A 222 -6.16 10.67 7.97
CA MET A 222 -7.39 11.45 8.05
C MET A 222 -8.62 10.55 7.95
N ASP A 223 -8.69 9.71 6.94
CA ASP A 223 -9.79 8.75 6.76
C ASP A 223 -9.94 7.82 7.98
N TYR A 224 -8.83 7.26 8.45
CA TYR A 224 -8.82 6.40 9.64
C TYR A 224 -9.32 7.10 10.90
N LEU A 225 -8.95 8.37 11.10
CA LEU A 225 -9.33 9.14 12.28
C LEU A 225 -10.78 9.65 12.22
N LEU A 226 -11.17 10.23 11.07
CA LEU A 226 -12.45 10.93 10.92
C LEU A 226 -13.60 9.98 10.56
N MET A 227 -13.34 8.93 9.78
CA MET A 227 -14.35 7.98 9.28
C MET A 227 -15.51 8.69 8.55
N LYS A 228 -15.21 9.77 7.85
CA LYS A 228 -16.16 10.59 7.08
C LYS A 228 -15.56 10.87 5.72
N ASN A 229 -16.40 10.83 4.69
CA ASN A 229 -16.01 11.27 3.36
C ASN A 229 -15.99 12.79 3.29
N PRO A 230 -15.09 13.41 2.52
CA PRO A 230 -15.13 14.84 2.26
C PRO A 230 -16.34 15.21 1.37
N ASP A 231 -16.98 16.34 1.65
CA ASP A 231 -18.06 16.89 0.81
C ASP A 231 -17.51 17.65 -0.40
N ALA A 232 -16.31 18.19 -0.28
CA ALA A 232 -15.62 18.91 -1.34
C ALA A 232 -14.10 18.79 -1.18
N LEU A 233 -13.37 18.98 -2.28
CA LEU A 233 -11.92 18.97 -2.31
C LEU A 233 -11.39 20.12 -3.16
N ILE A 234 -10.39 20.82 -2.64
CA ILE A 234 -9.64 21.83 -3.39
C ILE A 234 -8.16 21.46 -3.27
N ALA A 235 -7.45 21.44 -4.38
CA ALA A 235 -6.01 21.23 -4.40
C ALA A 235 -5.31 22.30 -5.23
N THR A 236 -4.19 22.79 -4.74
CA THR A 236 -3.29 23.69 -5.48
C THR A 236 -1.87 23.20 -5.35
N GLY A 237 -1.07 23.36 -6.41
CA GLY A 237 0.31 22.89 -6.40
C GLY A 237 1.21 23.77 -7.25
N GLN A 238 2.52 23.65 -7.02
CA GLN A 238 3.57 24.33 -7.78
C GLN A 238 4.73 23.38 -8.03
N ALA A 239 5.36 23.50 -9.19
CA ALA A 239 6.54 22.77 -9.59
C ALA A 239 7.74 23.73 -9.62
N HIS A 240 8.74 23.48 -8.76
CA HIS A 240 9.94 24.31 -8.66
C HIS A 240 11.17 23.60 -9.25
N PHE A 241 11.32 22.30 -9.00
CA PHE A 241 12.48 21.52 -9.40
C PHE A 241 12.25 20.78 -10.70
N ASN A 242 11.11 20.12 -10.84
CA ASN A 242 10.70 19.46 -12.07
C ASN A 242 9.49 20.23 -12.62
N HIS A 243 9.65 20.96 -13.71
CA HIS A 243 8.62 21.85 -14.24
C HIS A 243 7.31 21.15 -14.64
N ASP A 244 7.31 19.83 -14.73
CA ASP A 244 6.16 19.02 -15.11
C ASP A 244 5.44 18.34 -13.92
N LEU A 245 6.07 18.30 -12.74
CA LEU A 245 5.54 17.64 -11.55
C LEU A 245 5.57 18.59 -10.34
N GLU A 246 4.43 18.75 -9.69
CA GLU A 246 4.32 19.56 -8.47
C GLU A 246 5.15 18.96 -7.34
N ASP A 247 5.98 19.79 -6.71
CA ASP A 247 6.82 19.47 -5.55
C ASP A 247 6.35 20.13 -4.26
N VAL A 248 5.39 21.07 -4.37
CA VAL A 248 4.64 21.67 -3.27
C VAL A 248 3.16 21.63 -3.59
N ALA A 249 2.34 21.20 -2.63
CA ALA A 249 0.88 21.19 -2.79
C ALA A 249 0.16 21.47 -1.47
N TYR A 250 -1.06 22.01 -1.59
CA TYR A 250 -2.05 22.16 -0.53
C TYR A 250 -3.34 21.48 -0.99
N ILE A 251 -3.95 20.72 -0.11
CA ILE A 251 -5.19 19.99 -0.34
C ILE A 251 -6.18 20.33 0.76
#